data_e8d10db0a5a1d08696b0a425356588fa
#
_entry.id   e8d10db0a5a1d08696b0a425356588fa
#
_cell.length_a   1.000
_cell.length_b   1.000
_cell.length_c   1.000
_cell.angle_alpha   90.00
_cell.angle_beta   90.00
_cell.angle_gamma   90.00
#
_symmetry.space_group_name_H-M   'P 1'
#
loop_
_entity.id
_entity.type
_entity.pdbx_description
1 polymer ?
#
loop_
_entity_poly.entity_id
_entity_poly.type
_entity_poly.pdbx_seq_one_letter_code
_entity_poly.pdbx_strand_id
1 'polypeptide(L)'
;MVTESQKKSLYEQDFLLWSEDTAARLKARDFDNLDLENLIEEVESLSRSERLQLLNRLTVLLEHLLKRLYVKSPQDYNGWERTIRTQRRHLENLLEDSPSLKSIWSERLDRAWKSALKTVREDYPNVTFPDRFPYATDVNTLLNQKYWEIVS
;
A
#
# COMPACT_ATOMS: atom_id res chain seq x y z
N MET A 1 -35.48 -18.40 22.35
CA MET A 1 -34.34 -17.97 23.15
C MET A 1 -33.09 -17.93 22.29
N VAL A 2 -32.46 -16.79 22.22
CA VAL A 2 -31.18 -16.66 21.42
C VAL A 2 -30.04 -17.19 22.25
N THR A 3 -29.26 -18.13 21.71
CA THR A 3 -28.05 -18.64 22.36
C THR A 3 -26.95 -17.58 22.32
N GLU A 4 -25.95 -17.67 23.21
CA GLU A 4 -24.83 -16.74 23.22
C GLU A 4 -24.10 -16.69 21.86
N SER A 5 -23.98 -17.83 21.17
CA SER A 5 -23.37 -17.94 19.86
C SER A 5 -24.16 -17.21 18.76
N GLN A 6 -25.43 -16.86 19.00
CA GLN A 6 -26.28 -16.14 18.07
C GLN A 6 -26.33 -14.63 18.33
N LYS A 7 -25.75 -14.18 19.45
CA LYS A 7 -25.66 -12.75 19.77
C LYS A 7 -24.43 -12.15 19.09
N LYS A 8 -24.62 -11.05 18.37
CA LYS A 8 -23.50 -10.29 17.84
C LYS A 8 -22.81 -9.58 19.00
N SER A 9 -21.47 -9.64 19.00
CA SER A 9 -20.65 -8.90 19.94
C SER A 9 -20.75 -7.40 19.67
N LEU A 10 -20.32 -6.56 20.60
CA LEU A 10 -20.24 -5.13 20.39
C LEU A 10 -19.36 -4.81 19.19
N TYR A 11 -18.23 -5.52 19.05
CA TYR A 11 -17.32 -5.41 17.93
C TYR A 11 -18.02 -5.57 16.57
N GLU A 12 -18.92 -6.54 16.46
CA GLU A 12 -19.66 -6.80 15.22
C GLU A 12 -20.81 -5.82 14.99
N GLN A 13 -21.42 -5.33 16.07
CA GLN A 13 -22.59 -4.45 15.99
C GLN A 13 -22.21 -2.99 15.75
N ASP A 14 -21.18 -2.51 16.45
CA ASP A 14 -20.79 -1.11 16.43
C ASP A 14 -19.29 -0.97 16.73
N PHE A 15 -18.51 -0.95 15.67
CA PHE A 15 -17.05 -0.87 15.76
C PHE A 15 -16.58 0.39 16.48
N LEU A 16 -17.19 1.54 16.21
CA LEU A 16 -16.80 2.80 16.85
C LEU A 16 -17.01 2.75 18.35
N LEU A 17 -18.20 2.31 18.77
CA LEU A 17 -18.51 2.19 20.20
C LEU A 17 -17.60 1.16 20.87
N TRP A 18 -17.33 0.04 20.20
CA TRP A 18 -16.40 -0.96 20.69
C TRP A 18 -15.00 -0.38 20.89
N SER A 19 -14.50 0.40 19.96
CA SER A 19 -13.16 0.99 20.05
C SER A 19 -13.05 2.01 21.18
N GLU A 20 -14.08 2.82 21.35
CA GLU A 20 -14.14 3.81 22.45
C GLU A 20 -14.22 3.12 23.83
N ASP A 21 -15.03 2.08 23.94
CA ASP A 21 -15.15 1.28 25.15
C ASP A 21 -13.81 0.60 25.49
N THR A 22 -13.17 0.01 24.48
CA THR A 22 -11.86 -0.65 24.63
C THR A 22 -10.80 0.35 25.10
N ALA A 23 -10.75 1.53 24.50
CA ALA A 23 -9.82 2.59 24.91
C ALA A 23 -10.07 3.02 26.36
N ALA A 24 -11.34 3.16 26.77
CA ALA A 24 -11.70 3.54 28.14
C ALA A 24 -11.25 2.47 29.14
N ARG A 25 -11.43 1.19 28.82
CA ARG A 25 -11.00 0.07 29.67
C ARG A 25 -9.48 0.03 29.80
N LEU A 26 -8.76 0.25 28.70
CA LEU A 26 -7.30 0.31 28.73
C LEU A 26 -6.80 1.46 29.59
N LYS A 27 -7.40 2.65 29.49
CA LYS A 27 -7.05 3.81 30.31
C LYS A 27 -7.30 3.56 31.78
N ALA A 28 -8.38 2.84 32.12
CA ALA A 28 -8.74 2.47 33.48
C ALA A 28 -7.95 1.26 34.02
N ARG A 29 -7.09 0.64 33.22
CA ARG A 29 -6.36 -0.59 33.55
C ARG A 29 -7.30 -1.78 33.83
N ASP A 30 -8.49 -1.76 33.27
CA ASP A 30 -9.48 -2.83 33.42
C ASP A 30 -9.22 -3.91 32.36
N PHE A 31 -8.17 -4.68 32.56
CA PHE A 31 -7.71 -5.69 31.60
C PHE A 31 -8.59 -6.95 31.58
N ASP A 32 -9.22 -7.26 32.69
CA ASP A 32 -10.06 -8.47 32.79
C ASP A 32 -11.32 -8.41 31.95
N ASN A 33 -11.79 -7.20 31.63
CA ASN A 33 -13.00 -6.99 30.85
C ASN A 33 -12.73 -6.58 29.39
N LEU A 34 -11.48 -6.70 28.93
CA LEU A 34 -11.13 -6.43 27.56
C LEU A 34 -11.58 -7.57 26.64
N ASP A 35 -12.09 -7.20 25.48
CA ASP A 35 -12.31 -8.10 24.34
C ASP A 35 -10.96 -8.32 23.65
N LEU A 36 -10.13 -9.16 24.27
CA LEU A 36 -8.73 -9.30 23.87
C LEU A 36 -8.56 -9.89 22.48
N GLU A 37 -9.39 -10.85 22.10
CA GLU A 37 -9.30 -11.48 20.77
C GLU A 37 -9.50 -10.46 19.65
N ASN A 38 -10.52 -9.64 19.76
CA ASN A 38 -10.79 -8.61 18.76
C ASN A 38 -9.78 -7.46 18.82
N LEU A 39 -9.26 -7.15 20.00
CA LEU A 39 -8.20 -6.14 20.14
C LEU A 39 -6.92 -6.60 19.44
N ILE A 40 -6.54 -7.85 19.60
CA ILE A 40 -5.38 -8.45 18.92
C ILE A 40 -5.61 -8.39 17.40
N GLU A 41 -6.79 -8.79 16.94
CA GLU A 41 -7.14 -8.76 15.52
C GLU A 41 -6.99 -7.35 14.94
N GLU A 42 -7.45 -6.33 15.66
CA GLU A 42 -7.32 -4.95 15.19
C GLU A 42 -5.87 -4.47 15.15
N VAL A 43 -5.07 -4.81 16.16
CA VAL A 43 -3.65 -4.46 16.15
C VAL A 43 -2.91 -5.14 15.00
N GLU A 44 -3.16 -6.42 14.76
CA GLU A 44 -2.58 -7.16 13.64
C GLU A 44 -3.04 -6.59 12.30
N SER A 45 -4.31 -6.16 12.22
CA SER A 45 -4.89 -5.53 11.03
C SER A 45 -4.17 -4.23 10.66
N LEU A 46 -3.72 -3.45 11.65
CA LEU A 46 -2.93 -2.24 11.40
C LEU A 46 -1.63 -2.58 10.65
N SER A 47 -0.94 -3.64 11.09
CA SER A 47 0.30 -4.10 10.45
C SER A 47 0.05 -4.59 9.02
N ARG A 48 -1.00 -5.37 8.83
CA ARG A 48 -1.38 -5.83 7.47
C ARG A 48 -1.71 -4.66 6.56
N SER A 49 -2.41 -3.66 7.07
CA SER A 49 -2.78 -2.46 6.31
C SER A 49 -1.55 -1.67 5.87
N GLU A 50 -0.55 -1.51 6.74
CA GLU A 50 0.70 -0.83 6.41
C GLU A 50 1.45 -1.55 5.28
N ARG A 51 1.57 -2.87 5.36
CA ARG A 51 2.21 -3.67 4.32
C ARG A 51 1.44 -3.62 3.01
N LEU A 52 0.11 -3.64 3.06
CA LEU A 52 -0.74 -3.55 1.88
C LEU A 52 -0.62 -2.17 1.22
N GLN A 53 -0.54 -1.10 1.99
CA GLN A 53 -0.34 0.24 1.46
C GLN A 53 0.98 0.33 0.70
N LEU A 54 2.06 -0.24 1.23
CA LEU A 54 3.34 -0.29 0.53
C LEU A 54 3.19 -0.96 -0.83
N LEU A 55 2.58 -2.14 -0.88
CA LEU A 55 2.37 -2.88 -2.12
C LEU A 55 1.53 -2.07 -3.12
N ASN A 56 0.41 -1.50 -2.68
CA ASN A 56 -0.49 -0.76 -3.55
C ASN A 56 0.15 0.51 -4.10
N ARG A 57 0.87 1.25 -3.28
CA ARG A 57 1.56 2.48 -3.73
C ARG A 57 2.67 2.16 -4.71
N LEU A 58 3.43 1.10 -4.47
CA LEU A 58 4.47 0.65 -5.40
C LEU A 58 3.86 0.21 -6.74
N THR A 59 2.74 -0.50 -6.70
CA THR A 59 2.06 -0.95 -7.92
C THR A 59 1.63 0.23 -8.79
N VAL A 60 0.96 1.22 -8.21
CA VAL A 60 0.52 2.41 -8.94
C VAL A 60 1.71 3.21 -9.46
N LEU A 61 2.76 3.35 -8.67
CA LEU A 61 3.99 4.03 -9.09
C LEU A 61 4.61 3.35 -10.31
N LEU A 62 4.78 2.03 -10.25
CA LEU A 62 5.38 1.27 -11.35
C LEU A 62 4.53 1.30 -12.62
N GLU A 63 3.20 1.22 -12.48
CA GLU A 63 2.29 1.37 -13.63
C GLU A 63 2.51 2.70 -14.36
N HIS A 64 2.62 3.78 -13.61
CA HIS A 64 2.78 5.11 -14.20
C HIS A 64 4.19 5.36 -14.72
N LEU A 65 5.22 4.78 -14.08
CA LEU A 65 6.57 4.81 -14.62
C LEU A 65 6.64 4.06 -15.96
N LEU A 66 6.02 2.89 -16.05
CA LEU A 66 5.97 2.13 -17.30
C LEU A 66 5.25 2.89 -18.42
N LYS A 67 4.13 3.51 -18.12
CA LYS A 67 3.41 4.34 -19.08
C LYS A 67 4.29 5.49 -19.55
N ARG A 68 4.90 6.21 -18.61
CA ARG A 68 5.70 7.39 -18.92
C ARG A 68 6.93 7.04 -19.78
N LEU A 69 7.53 5.87 -19.53
CA LEU A 69 8.75 5.44 -20.25
C LEU A 69 8.48 4.79 -21.58
N TYR A 70 7.39 4.06 -21.74
CA TYR A 70 7.19 3.18 -22.90
C TYR A 70 6.00 3.52 -23.77
N VAL A 71 5.04 4.29 -23.27
CA VAL A 71 3.87 4.69 -24.06
C VAL A 71 4.08 6.10 -24.61
N LYS A 72 4.04 6.24 -25.93
CA LYS A 72 4.16 7.55 -26.58
C LYS A 72 2.80 8.25 -26.56
N SER A 73 2.60 9.07 -25.56
CA SER A 73 1.37 9.85 -25.39
C SER A 73 1.70 11.17 -24.68
N PRO A 74 2.39 12.11 -25.38
CA PRO A 74 2.86 13.35 -24.76
C PRO A 74 1.77 14.16 -24.04
N GLN A 75 0.53 14.09 -24.51
CA GLN A 75 -0.60 14.77 -23.88
C GLN A 75 -0.93 14.21 -22.49
N ASP A 76 -0.50 12.97 -22.18
CA ASP A 76 -0.76 12.31 -20.91
C ASP A 76 0.43 12.39 -19.95
N TYR A 77 1.60 12.77 -20.42
CA TYR A 77 2.84 12.75 -19.61
C TYR A 77 2.73 13.57 -18.34
N ASN A 78 2.15 14.76 -18.39
CA ASN A 78 2.02 15.62 -17.22
C ASN A 78 1.15 14.96 -16.14
N GLY A 79 0.06 14.32 -16.54
CA GLY A 79 -0.81 13.58 -15.61
C GLY A 79 -0.11 12.39 -14.97
N TRP A 80 0.63 11.61 -15.78
CA TRP A 80 1.39 10.47 -15.27
C TRP A 80 2.50 10.90 -14.32
N GLU A 81 3.23 11.94 -14.67
CA GLU A 81 4.28 12.50 -13.79
C GLU A 81 3.71 13.03 -12.47
N ARG A 82 2.51 13.61 -12.51
CA ARG A 82 1.80 14.05 -11.30
C ARG A 82 1.47 12.86 -10.40
N THR A 83 0.96 11.77 -10.97
CA THR A 83 0.67 10.55 -10.20
C THR A 83 1.95 9.96 -9.61
N ILE A 84 3.04 9.94 -10.39
CA ILE A 84 4.35 9.48 -9.92
C ILE A 84 4.79 10.29 -8.69
N ARG A 85 4.72 11.63 -8.76
CA ARG A 85 5.08 12.49 -7.63
C ARG A 85 4.20 12.23 -6.41
N THR A 86 2.90 12.04 -6.62
CA THR A 86 1.96 11.77 -5.53
C THR A 86 2.25 10.44 -4.84
N GLN A 87 2.48 9.38 -5.60
CA GLN A 87 2.79 8.07 -5.02
C GLN A 87 4.14 8.08 -4.30
N ARG A 88 5.12 8.75 -4.86
CA ARG A 88 6.43 8.91 -4.21
C ARG A 88 6.33 9.61 -2.86
N ARG A 89 5.53 10.68 -2.79
CA ARG A 89 5.31 11.40 -1.52
C ARG A 89 4.62 10.50 -0.49
N HIS A 90 3.60 9.74 -0.90
CA HIS A 90 2.93 8.79 0.00
C HIS A 90 3.87 7.71 0.50
N LEU A 91 4.73 7.19 -0.37
CA LEU A 91 5.74 6.19 -0.01
C LEU A 91 6.78 6.76 0.96
N GLU A 92 7.25 7.98 0.72
CA GLU A 92 8.18 8.65 1.63
C GLU A 92 7.57 8.79 3.03
N ASN A 93 6.32 9.25 3.12
CA ASN A 93 5.62 9.39 4.38
C ASN A 93 5.42 8.04 5.08
N LEU A 94 5.06 7.02 4.32
CA LEU A 94 4.86 5.67 4.86
C LEU A 94 6.15 5.10 5.44
N LEU A 95 7.28 5.26 4.75
CA LEU A 95 8.58 4.78 5.20
C LEU A 95 9.13 5.62 6.37
N GLU A 96 8.78 6.89 6.43
CA GLU A 96 9.15 7.77 7.54
C GLU A 96 8.42 7.36 8.82
N ASP A 97 7.11 7.08 8.70
CA ASP A 97 6.28 6.64 9.82
C ASP A 97 6.60 5.20 10.25
N SER A 98 6.92 4.32 9.30
CA SER A 98 7.18 2.90 9.54
C SER A 98 8.46 2.43 8.83
N PRO A 99 9.64 2.83 9.36
CA PRO A 99 10.93 2.50 8.70
C PRO A 99 11.19 1.00 8.51
N SER A 100 10.57 0.14 9.33
CA SER A 100 10.72 -1.31 9.21
C SER A 100 10.16 -1.87 7.91
N LEU A 101 9.34 -1.11 7.20
CA LEU A 101 8.84 -1.51 5.87
C LEU A 101 9.98 -1.63 4.85
N LYS A 102 11.12 -0.99 5.07
CA LYS A 102 12.29 -1.13 4.20
C LYS A 102 12.78 -2.58 4.12
N SER A 103 12.58 -3.37 5.15
CA SER A 103 12.99 -4.78 5.18
C SER A 103 12.21 -5.65 4.21
N ILE A 104 11.00 -5.24 3.83
CA ILE A 104 10.17 -5.98 2.87
C ILE A 104 10.05 -5.28 1.51
N TRP A 105 10.81 -4.22 1.30
CA TRP A 105 10.79 -3.43 0.06
C TRP A 105 10.97 -4.28 -1.19
N SER A 106 12.05 -5.08 -1.23
CA SER A 106 12.38 -5.88 -2.41
C SER A 106 11.31 -6.91 -2.75
N GLU A 107 10.78 -7.59 -1.75
CA GLU A 107 9.72 -8.60 -1.95
C GLU A 107 8.43 -7.94 -2.42
N ARG A 108 8.03 -6.84 -1.82
CA ARG A 108 6.83 -6.10 -2.21
C ARG A 108 6.99 -5.46 -3.59
N LEU A 109 8.20 -4.98 -3.90
CA LEU A 109 8.51 -4.44 -5.22
C LEU A 109 8.36 -5.48 -6.32
N ASP A 110 8.85 -6.70 -6.10
CA ASP A 110 8.71 -7.79 -7.05
C ASP A 110 7.25 -8.13 -7.32
N ARG A 111 6.43 -8.15 -6.27
CA ARG A 111 4.99 -8.38 -6.40
C ARG A 111 4.30 -7.23 -7.13
N ALA A 112 4.65 -6.00 -6.78
CA ALA A 112 4.12 -4.80 -7.41
C ALA A 112 4.47 -4.77 -8.90
N TRP A 113 5.71 -5.14 -9.25
CA TRP A 113 6.17 -5.21 -10.64
C TRP A 113 5.31 -6.17 -11.46
N LYS A 114 5.10 -7.39 -10.99
CA LYS A 114 4.28 -8.38 -11.68
C LYS A 114 2.86 -7.88 -11.93
N SER A 115 2.26 -7.25 -10.93
CA SER A 115 0.91 -6.69 -11.03
C SER A 115 0.86 -5.50 -11.99
N ALA A 116 1.80 -4.58 -11.87
CA ALA A 116 1.88 -3.40 -12.72
C ALA A 116 2.09 -3.76 -14.19
N LEU A 117 3.03 -4.69 -14.45
CA LEU A 117 3.34 -5.14 -15.79
C LEU A 117 2.13 -5.80 -16.46
N LYS A 118 1.41 -6.64 -15.72
CA LYS A 118 0.18 -7.25 -16.21
C LYS A 118 -0.86 -6.20 -16.60
N THR A 119 -1.07 -5.22 -15.75
CA THR A 119 -2.05 -4.15 -15.98
C THR A 119 -1.71 -3.33 -17.21
N VAL A 120 -0.47 -2.86 -17.34
CA VAL A 120 -0.09 -2.01 -18.48
C VAL A 120 -0.11 -2.79 -19.80
N ARG A 121 0.22 -4.08 -19.78
CA ARG A 121 0.14 -4.94 -20.97
C ARG A 121 -1.30 -5.14 -21.42
N GLU A 122 -2.24 -5.25 -20.50
CA GLU A 122 -3.66 -5.34 -20.81
C GLU A 122 -4.19 -4.01 -21.36
N ASP A 123 -3.78 -2.89 -20.75
CA ASP A 123 -4.24 -1.57 -21.17
C ASP A 123 -3.63 -1.11 -22.48
N TYR A 124 -2.42 -1.53 -22.79
CA TYR A 124 -1.66 -1.13 -23.99
C TYR A 124 -1.12 -2.34 -24.75
N PRO A 125 -2.01 -3.15 -25.37
CA PRO A 125 -1.58 -4.42 -25.99
C PRO A 125 -0.62 -4.26 -27.16
N ASN A 126 -0.54 -3.07 -27.75
CA ASN A 126 0.35 -2.79 -28.88
C ASN A 126 1.70 -2.21 -28.46
N VAL A 127 1.92 -1.99 -27.16
CA VAL A 127 3.17 -1.47 -26.65
C VAL A 127 4.00 -2.63 -26.08
N THR A 128 5.29 -2.62 -26.38
CA THR A 128 6.22 -3.62 -25.82
C THR A 128 6.81 -3.08 -24.52
N PHE A 129 6.50 -3.76 -23.43
CA PHE A 129 7.07 -3.44 -22.11
C PHE A 129 8.16 -4.46 -21.78
N PRO A 130 9.21 -4.06 -21.03
CA PRO A 130 10.29 -4.98 -20.67
C PRO A 130 9.81 -5.99 -19.62
N ASP A 131 10.38 -7.21 -19.66
CA ASP A 131 10.09 -8.23 -18.65
C ASP A 131 10.67 -7.85 -17.29
N ARG A 132 11.78 -7.10 -17.28
CA ARG A 132 12.42 -6.59 -16.07
C ARG A 132 12.62 -5.09 -16.19
N PHE A 133 12.44 -4.38 -15.07
CA PHE A 133 12.71 -2.95 -15.03
C PHE A 133 14.23 -2.74 -15.19
N PRO A 134 14.67 -1.97 -16.22
CA PRO A 134 16.09 -1.90 -16.58
C PRO A 134 16.92 -0.95 -15.70
N TYR A 135 16.32 -0.34 -14.71
CA TYR A 135 16.96 0.65 -13.85
C TYR A 135 16.98 0.20 -12.40
N ALA A 136 17.85 0.82 -11.59
CA ALA A 136 17.90 0.54 -10.16
C ALA A 136 16.57 0.90 -9.48
N THR A 137 16.15 0.07 -8.53
CA THR A 137 14.89 0.18 -7.82
C THR A 137 15.05 0.17 -6.30
N ASP A 138 16.24 0.50 -5.81
CA ASP A 138 16.44 0.75 -4.39
C ASP A 138 15.55 1.91 -3.94
N VAL A 139 15.29 1.99 -2.64
CA VAL A 139 14.35 2.97 -2.07
C VAL A 139 14.64 4.39 -2.57
N ASN A 140 15.86 4.84 -2.43
CA ASN A 140 16.22 6.21 -2.80
C ASN A 140 16.06 6.48 -4.30
N THR A 141 16.51 5.56 -5.14
CA THR A 141 16.44 5.73 -6.60
C THR A 141 15.01 5.71 -7.09
N LEU A 142 14.21 4.74 -6.63
CA LEU A 142 12.80 4.64 -7.05
C LEU A 142 11.99 5.86 -6.64
N LEU A 143 12.29 6.46 -5.50
CA LEU A 143 11.56 7.60 -4.98
C LEU A 143 12.00 8.95 -5.57
N ASN A 144 13.17 9.04 -6.19
CA ASN A 144 13.73 10.33 -6.58
C ASN A 144 14.15 10.45 -8.04
N GLN A 145 14.44 9.33 -8.72
CA GLN A 145 15.01 9.37 -10.06
C GLN A 145 13.95 9.70 -11.11
N LYS A 146 14.25 10.66 -11.98
CA LYS A 146 13.45 10.92 -13.19
C LYS A 146 13.95 10.02 -14.31
N TYR A 147 13.45 8.80 -14.33
CA TYR A 147 13.90 7.77 -15.29
C TYR A 147 13.73 8.18 -16.74
N TRP A 148 12.70 8.97 -17.05
CA TRP A 148 12.45 9.44 -18.42
C TRP A 148 13.47 10.45 -18.94
N GLU A 149 14.29 11.02 -18.08
CA GLU A 149 15.39 11.90 -18.47
C GLU A 149 16.65 11.12 -18.82
N ILE A 150 16.79 9.86 -18.33
CA ILE A 150 17.92 8.99 -18.60
C ILE A 150 17.87 8.45 -20.04
N VAL A 151 16.66 8.28 -20.59
CA VAL A 151 16.39 7.62 -21.85
C VAL A 151 16.59 8.55 -23.06
N SER A 152 16.74 9.83 -22.86
CA SER A 152 16.92 10.81 -23.93
C SER A 152 18.25 10.70 -24.68
#